data_39471fd39163a533c8059b64e67a333d
#
_entry.id   39471fd39163a533c8059b64e67a333d
#
_cell.length_a   1.000
_cell.length_b   1.000
_cell.length_c   1.000
_cell.angle_alpha   90.00
_cell.angle_beta   90.00
_cell.angle_gamma   90.00
#
_symmetry.space_group_name_H-M   'P 1'
#
loop_
_entity.id
_entity.type
_entity.pdbx_description
1 polymer ?
#
loop_
_entity_poly.entity_id
_entity_poly.type
_entity_poly.pdbx_seq_one_letter_code
_entity_poly.pdbx_strand_id
1 'polypeptide(L)'
;MCVAALLIGFIAGAGYAWSSNKTSPHYNAAKLTNELHYAKVETGRLQCVVLQDKAAMYSDPSGLHGKVVDYLSAGVKLDYIDTVSSQDKDERYAVTEQQLQFRKFFGRRHIIPAGAQVLVLQPDRGSGETKGRVLVDDKEYDLDFSTNLLRFPYVGQWKKVEFNGKPGFVKYNALSDAKLM
;
A
#
# COMPACT_ATOMS: atom_id res chain seq x y z
N MET A 1 0.21 -19.32 -26.48
CA MET A 1 0.60 -20.65 -27.02
C MET A 1 2.09 -20.83 -27.33
N CYS A 2 2.95 -19.82 -27.18
CA CYS A 2 4.40 -19.95 -27.52
C CYS A 2 5.31 -20.42 -26.38
N VAL A 3 4.88 -20.40 -25.13
CA VAL A 3 5.74 -20.74 -23.97
C VAL A 3 5.88 -22.24 -23.78
N ALA A 4 4.88 -23.04 -24.12
CA ALA A 4 4.92 -24.49 -23.96
C ALA A 4 5.89 -25.16 -24.97
N ALA A 5 6.06 -24.61 -26.17
CA ALA A 5 6.95 -25.16 -27.20
C ALA A 5 8.44 -24.97 -26.84
N LEU A 6 8.80 -23.91 -26.13
CA LEU A 6 10.19 -23.62 -25.73
C LEU A 6 10.68 -24.56 -24.62
N LEU A 7 9.81 -24.97 -23.70
CA LEU A 7 10.13 -25.88 -22.62
C LEU A 7 10.37 -27.32 -23.12
N ILE A 8 9.62 -27.77 -24.14
CA ILE A 8 9.77 -29.10 -24.72
C ILE A 8 11.07 -29.19 -25.53
N GLY A 9 11.48 -28.11 -26.21
CA GLY A 9 12.74 -28.06 -26.97
C GLY A 9 13.99 -28.15 -26.05
N PHE A 10 13.92 -27.57 -24.85
CA PHE A 10 15.05 -27.59 -23.90
C PHE A 10 15.26 -28.97 -23.27
N ILE A 11 14.19 -29.71 -23.00
CA ILE A 11 14.27 -31.07 -22.43
C ILE A 11 14.82 -32.05 -23.49
N ALA A 12 14.44 -31.90 -24.75
CA ALA A 12 14.95 -32.73 -25.81
C ALA A 12 16.41 -32.48 -26.14
N GLY A 13 16.89 -31.21 -26.03
CA GLY A 13 18.30 -30.87 -26.21
C GLY A 13 19.22 -31.40 -25.11
N ALA A 14 18.75 -31.38 -23.87
CA ALA A 14 19.50 -31.91 -22.73
C ALA A 14 19.62 -33.46 -22.79
N GLY A 15 18.60 -34.15 -23.30
CA GLY A 15 18.62 -35.60 -23.47
C GLY A 15 19.63 -36.08 -24.53
N TYR A 16 19.83 -35.29 -25.61
CA TYR A 16 20.80 -35.65 -26.66
C TYR A 16 22.26 -35.44 -26.28
N ALA A 17 22.55 -34.44 -25.47
CA ALA A 17 23.88 -34.20 -24.94
C ALA A 17 24.29 -35.30 -23.93
N TRP A 18 23.33 -35.93 -23.29
CA TRP A 18 23.60 -36.98 -22.29
C TRP A 18 24.00 -38.33 -22.89
N SER A 19 23.58 -38.61 -24.12
CA SER A 19 23.88 -39.90 -24.80
C SER A 19 25.30 -39.96 -25.38
N SER A 20 25.99 -38.82 -25.50
CA SER A 20 27.34 -38.76 -26.11
C SER A 20 28.50 -38.76 -25.12
N ASN A 21 28.24 -38.49 -23.83
CA ASN A 21 29.29 -38.56 -22.81
C ASN A 21 29.06 -39.74 -21.86
N LYS A 22 29.95 -40.73 -21.92
CA LYS A 22 29.97 -41.93 -21.06
C LYS A 22 30.30 -41.62 -19.58
N THR A 23 29.78 -40.57 -18.99
CA THR A 23 29.90 -40.31 -17.57
C THR A 23 28.70 -40.92 -16.83
N SER A 24 29.01 -41.71 -15.79
CA SER A 24 28.05 -42.46 -15.00
C SER A 24 26.87 -41.58 -14.57
N PRO A 25 25.60 -41.98 -14.81
CA PRO A 25 24.44 -41.19 -14.42
C PRO A 25 24.36 -40.90 -12.90
N HIS A 26 25.02 -41.71 -12.07
CA HIS A 26 25.06 -41.52 -10.62
C HIS A 26 25.90 -40.32 -10.18
N TYR A 27 26.98 -39.97 -10.89
CA TYR A 27 27.82 -38.84 -10.53
C TYR A 27 27.14 -37.49 -10.74
N ASN A 28 26.38 -37.40 -11.84
CA ASN A 28 25.66 -36.16 -12.15
C ASN A 28 24.42 -35.94 -11.29
N ALA A 29 23.74 -37.00 -10.87
CA ALA A 29 22.62 -36.89 -9.95
C ALA A 29 23.04 -36.37 -8.57
N ALA A 30 24.14 -36.86 -8.04
CA ALA A 30 24.67 -36.40 -6.75
C ALA A 30 25.13 -34.92 -6.81
N LYS A 31 25.73 -34.51 -7.93
CA LYS A 31 26.15 -33.10 -8.14
C LYS A 31 24.96 -32.17 -8.26
N LEU A 32 23.93 -32.56 -9.04
CA LEU A 32 22.68 -31.79 -9.15
C LEU A 32 21.91 -31.71 -7.82
N THR A 33 21.94 -32.78 -7.03
CA THR A 33 21.26 -32.78 -5.71
C THR A 33 22.02 -31.87 -4.73
N ASN A 34 23.35 -31.85 -4.79
CA ASN A 34 24.16 -30.92 -4.01
C ASN A 34 23.97 -29.47 -4.48
N GLU A 35 23.97 -29.19 -5.78
CA GLU A 35 23.71 -27.85 -6.31
C GLU A 35 22.26 -27.35 -5.96
N LEU A 36 21.29 -28.24 -5.98
CA LEU A 36 19.93 -27.94 -5.48
C LEU A 36 19.87 -27.74 -3.96
N HIS A 37 20.76 -28.41 -3.20
CA HIS A 37 20.88 -28.21 -1.75
C HIS A 37 21.58 -26.90 -1.40
N TYR A 38 22.52 -26.45 -2.22
CA TYR A 38 23.19 -25.15 -2.08
C TYR A 38 22.36 -24.00 -2.70
N ALA A 39 21.47 -24.30 -3.63
CA ALA A 39 20.44 -23.40 -4.12
C ALA A 39 19.19 -23.34 -3.19
N LYS A 40 19.32 -23.76 -1.94
CA LYS A 40 18.45 -23.27 -0.88
C LYS A 40 18.82 -21.80 -0.71
N VAL A 41 18.32 -21.01 -1.65
CA VAL A 41 18.28 -19.56 -1.57
C VAL A 41 17.87 -19.27 -0.13
N GLU A 42 18.76 -18.69 0.64
CA GLU A 42 18.35 -17.98 1.84
C GLU A 42 17.24 -17.06 1.35
N THR A 43 16.01 -17.42 1.62
CA THR A 43 14.87 -16.57 1.37
C THR A 43 14.98 -15.46 2.40
N GLY A 44 15.98 -14.61 2.21
CA GLY A 44 16.10 -13.37 2.94
C GLY A 44 14.80 -12.62 2.73
N ARG A 45 14.12 -12.27 3.80
CA ARG A 45 12.90 -11.47 3.70
C ARG A 45 13.29 -10.10 3.20
N LEU A 46 12.57 -9.63 2.20
CA LEU A 46 12.68 -8.23 1.79
C LEU A 46 12.17 -7.36 2.92
N GLN A 47 13.00 -6.44 3.38
CA GLN A 47 12.65 -5.52 4.44
C GLN A 47 12.78 -4.07 3.98
N CYS A 48 11.93 -3.21 4.52
CA CYS A 48 12.04 -1.76 4.41
C CYS A 48 12.09 -1.13 5.80
N VAL A 49 12.61 0.08 5.87
CA VAL A 49 12.78 0.83 7.12
C VAL A 49 11.87 2.04 7.13
N VAL A 50 11.23 2.31 8.24
CA VAL A 50 10.41 3.51 8.44
C VAL A 50 11.32 4.74 8.49
N LEU A 51 11.07 5.73 7.64
CA LEU A 51 11.91 6.92 7.49
C LEU A 51 11.48 8.10 8.38
N GLN A 52 10.24 8.11 8.84
CA GLN A 52 9.67 9.22 9.61
C GLN A 52 8.93 8.72 10.86
N ASP A 53 8.97 9.49 11.92
CA ASP A 53 8.22 9.18 13.13
C ASP A 53 6.71 9.24 12.91
N LYS A 54 5.99 8.38 13.66
CA LYS A 54 4.53 8.29 13.62
C LYS A 54 3.97 8.00 12.22
N ALA A 55 4.73 7.25 11.41
CA ALA A 55 4.20 6.77 10.12
C ALA A 55 2.98 5.89 10.38
N ALA A 56 1.82 6.27 9.86
CA ALA A 56 0.60 5.50 10.03
C ALA A 56 0.60 4.27 9.12
N MET A 57 0.27 3.10 9.69
CA MET A 57 -0.01 1.87 8.98
C MET A 57 -1.53 1.68 8.90
N TYR A 58 -2.05 1.47 7.72
CA TYR A 58 -3.49 1.39 7.43
C TYR A 58 -3.92 -0.04 7.11
N SER A 59 -5.22 -0.32 7.32
CA SER A 59 -5.82 -1.63 6.99
C SER A 59 -5.95 -1.88 5.48
N ASP A 60 -6.00 -0.83 4.69
CA ASP A 60 -6.14 -0.87 3.24
C ASP A 60 -5.42 0.32 2.59
N PRO A 61 -5.13 0.28 1.27
CA PRO A 61 -4.40 1.34 0.57
C PRO A 61 -5.32 2.52 0.20
N SER A 62 -6.17 2.95 1.14
CA SER A 62 -7.02 4.12 1.02
C SER A 62 -6.72 5.10 2.15
N GLY A 63 -6.27 6.29 1.80
CA GLY A 63 -6.08 7.38 2.75
C GLY A 63 -7.40 7.92 3.31
N LEU A 64 -8.52 7.76 2.58
CA LEU A 64 -9.83 8.25 2.99
C LEU A 64 -10.56 7.29 3.94
N HIS A 65 -10.58 6.02 3.60
CA HIS A 65 -11.43 5.02 4.27
C HIS A 65 -10.64 4.02 5.12
N GLY A 66 -9.34 3.92 4.91
CA GLY A 66 -8.46 3.03 5.67
C GLY A 66 -8.42 3.39 7.15
N LYS A 67 -8.60 2.36 7.99
CA LYS A 67 -8.39 2.51 9.43
C LYS A 67 -6.90 2.45 9.73
N VAL A 68 -6.43 3.31 10.63
CA VAL A 68 -5.06 3.20 11.16
C VAL A 68 -5.00 1.95 12.04
N VAL A 69 -4.11 1.05 11.68
CA VAL A 69 -3.85 -0.21 12.41
C VAL A 69 -2.79 0.02 13.49
N ASP A 70 -1.77 0.83 13.14
CA ASP A 70 -0.66 1.13 14.05
C ASP A 70 0.06 2.43 13.65
N TYR A 71 0.87 2.96 14.55
CA TYR A 71 1.79 4.07 14.31
C TYR A 71 3.22 3.58 14.51
N LEU A 72 4.02 3.72 13.47
CA LEU A 72 5.39 3.22 13.38
C LEU A 72 6.39 4.33 13.66
N SER A 73 7.41 4.04 14.46
CA SER A 73 8.53 4.97 14.73
C SER A 73 9.59 4.87 13.63
N ALA A 74 10.34 5.95 13.42
CA ALA A 74 11.49 5.96 12.53
C ALA A 74 12.50 4.87 12.91
N GLY A 75 13.11 4.23 11.92
CA GLY A 75 14.09 3.15 12.11
C GLY A 75 13.49 1.74 12.29
N VAL A 76 12.18 1.62 12.47
CA VAL A 76 11.51 0.30 12.56
C VAL A 76 11.65 -0.43 11.23
N LYS A 77 12.00 -1.72 11.30
CA LYS A 77 12.08 -2.63 10.16
C LYS A 77 10.75 -3.35 9.96
N LEU A 78 10.31 -3.44 8.72
CA LEU A 78 9.06 -4.07 8.33
C LEU A 78 9.34 -5.10 7.25
N ASP A 79 8.68 -6.24 7.31
CA ASP A 79 8.72 -7.22 6.23
C ASP A 79 7.92 -6.66 5.04
N TYR A 80 8.61 -6.46 3.91
CA TYR A 80 8.00 -5.97 2.68
C TYR A 80 7.32 -7.11 1.93
N ILE A 81 6.09 -6.86 1.48
CA ILE A 81 5.30 -7.83 0.72
C ILE A 81 5.17 -7.40 -0.73
N ASP A 82 4.68 -6.17 -0.98
CA ASP A 82 4.37 -5.69 -2.33
C ASP A 82 4.24 -4.15 -2.36
N THR A 83 4.20 -3.61 -3.58
CA THR A 83 3.83 -2.21 -3.84
C THR A 83 2.51 -2.16 -4.59
N VAL A 84 1.55 -1.42 -4.07
CA VAL A 84 0.21 -1.29 -4.65
C VAL A 84 -0.13 0.17 -4.89
N SER A 85 -0.97 0.43 -5.90
CA SER A 85 -1.50 1.77 -6.14
C SER A 85 -2.60 2.10 -5.14
N SER A 86 -2.76 3.38 -4.84
CA SER A 86 -3.86 3.87 -4.02
C SER A 86 -5.21 3.48 -4.60
N GLN A 87 -6.16 3.20 -3.74
CA GLN A 87 -7.58 3.07 -4.08
C GLN A 87 -8.26 4.43 -4.24
N ASP A 88 -7.71 5.47 -3.63
CA ASP A 88 -8.19 6.83 -3.79
C ASP A 88 -7.83 7.32 -5.20
N LYS A 89 -8.82 7.86 -5.90
CA LYS A 89 -8.65 8.29 -7.30
C LYS A 89 -8.97 9.75 -7.54
N ASP A 90 -9.59 10.42 -6.58
CA ASP A 90 -10.08 11.78 -6.77
C ASP A 90 -9.71 12.70 -5.60
N GLU A 91 -8.72 13.56 -5.82
CA GLU A 91 -8.24 14.55 -4.87
C GLU A 91 -9.25 15.66 -4.56
N ARG A 92 -10.33 15.76 -5.33
CA ARG A 92 -11.39 16.75 -5.10
C ARG A 92 -12.29 16.42 -3.92
N TYR A 93 -12.17 15.23 -3.35
CA TYR A 93 -12.97 14.82 -2.21
C TYR A 93 -12.11 14.64 -0.96
N ALA A 94 -12.68 15.03 0.16
CA ALA A 94 -12.16 14.73 1.49
C ALA A 94 -13.26 14.05 2.32
N VAL A 95 -12.92 13.54 3.49
CA VAL A 95 -13.91 13.05 4.46
C VAL A 95 -13.71 13.73 5.81
N THR A 96 -14.80 13.96 6.54
CA THR A 96 -14.75 14.51 7.90
C THR A 96 -14.15 13.48 8.85
N GLU A 97 -13.16 13.87 9.67
CA GLU A 97 -12.53 12.99 10.65
C GLU A 97 -13.42 12.71 11.86
N GLN A 98 -14.26 13.66 12.19
CA GLN A 98 -15.17 13.58 13.33
C GLN A 98 -16.54 14.17 12.99
N GLN A 99 -17.52 13.93 13.86
CA GLN A 99 -18.82 14.58 13.75
C GLN A 99 -18.69 16.09 13.93
N LEU A 100 -19.25 16.85 12.99
CA LEU A 100 -19.27 18.30 13.02
C LEU A 100 -20.71 18.82 13.14
N GLN A 101 -20.85 20.04 13.64
CA GLN A 101 -22.13 20.72 13.73
C GLN A 101 -22.02 22.12 13.14
N PHE A 102 -23.03 22.51 12.37
CA PHE A 102 -23.11 23.88 11.89
C PHE A 102 -24.55 24.40 12.00
N ARG A 103 -24.65 25.71 11.98
CA ARG A 103 -25.94 26.42 11.96
C ARG A 103 -25.89 27.50 10.89
N LYS A 104 -26.85 27.51 10.01
CA LYS A 104 -26.99 28.57 9.02
C LYS A 104 -27.93 29.65 9.59
N PHE A 105 -27.40 30.82 9.89
CA PHE A 105 -28.12 31.95 10.53
C PHE A 105 -28.83 31.51 11.84
N PHE A 106 -30.09 31.91 12.04
CA PHE A 106 -30.89 31.51 13.19
C PHE A 106 -31.61 30.17 13.02
N GLY A 107 -31.20 29.38 12.03
CA GLY A 107 -31.83 28.11 11.68
C GLY A 107 -31.53 26.95 12.63
N ARG A 108 -32.04 25.77 12.25
CA ARG A 108 -31.82 24.50 12.93
C ARG A 108 -30.32 24.13 12.90
N ARG A 109 -29.84 23.44 13.93
CA ARG A 109 -28.54 22.81 13.91
C ARG A 109 -28.56 21.62 12.95
N HIS A 110 -27.56 21.54 12.12
CA HIS A 110 -27.29 20.41 11.23
C HIS A 110 -26.09 19.65 11.72
N ILE A 111 -26.10 18.34 11.54
CA ILE A 111 -25.03 17.44 11.95
C ILE A 111 -24.41 16.84 10.70
N ILE A 112 -23.09 16.97 10.56
CA ILE A 112 -22.30 16.27 9.57
C ILE A 112 -21.67 15.08 10.30
N PRO A 113 -21.97 13.82 9.93
CA PRO A 113 -21.39 12.66 10.59
C PRO A 113 -19.88 12.55 10.29
N ALA A 114 -19.14 11.85 11.15
CA ALA A 114 -17.77 11.44 10.85
C ALA A 114 -17.77 10.53 9.61
N GLY A 115 -16.79 10.71 8.71
CA GLY A 115 -16.70 10.00 7.44
C GLY A 115 -17.61 10.56 6.33
N ALA A 116 -18.32 11.69 6.55
CA ALA A 116 -19.08 12.35 5.51
C ALA A 116 -18.16 12.84 4.39
N GLN A 117 -18.56 12.59 3.16
CA GLN A 117 -17.82 13.05 1.98
C GLN A 117 -18.03 14.55 1.78
N VAL A 118 -16.94 15.26 1.56
CA VAL A 118 -16.89 16.70 1.29
C VAL A 118 -16.25 16.92 -0.06
N LEU A 119 -16.97 17.56 -0.99
CA LEU A 119 -16.38 18.03 -2.25
C LEU A 119 -15.57 19.31 -1.97
N VAL A 120 -14.27 19.25 -2.20
CA VAL A 120 -13.35 20.39 -2.00
C VAL A 120 -13.57 21.40 -3.12
N LEU A 121 -14.11 22.57 -2.79
CA LEU A 121 -14.31 23.67 -3.71
C LEU A 121 -13.08 24.58 -3.78
N GLN A 122 -12.45 24.80 -2.63
CA GLN A 122 -11.25 25.61 -2.51
C GLN A 122 -10.34 25.01 -1.44
N PRO A 123 -9.17 24.47 -1.83
CA PRO A 123 -8.22 23.89 -0.88
C PRO A 123 -7.58 24.98 -0.01
N ASP A 124 -7.14 24.58 1.16
CA ASP A 124 -6.36 25.44 2.07
C ASP A 124 -5.09 25.95 1.38
N ARG A 125 -4.84 27.26 1.47
CA ARG A 125 -3.64 27.93 0.98
C ARG A 125 -2.80 28.53 2.11
N GLY A 126 -2.90 27.94 3.30
CA GLY A 126 -2.17 28.38 4.49
C GLY A 126 -3.02 29.14 5.52
N SER A 127 -4.32 29.26 5.28
CA SER A 127 -5.28 29.86 6.24
C SER A 127 -5.70 28.85 7.34
N GLY A 128 -5.45 27.56 7.13
CA GLY A 128 -5.98 26.48 7.98
C GLY A 128 -7.45 26.13 7.69
N GLU A 129 -8.03 26.72 6.63
CA GLU A 129 -9.43 26.52 6.24
C GLU A 129 -9.55 26.01 4.80
N THR A 130 -10.44 25.03 4.61
CA THR A 130 -10.80 24.45 3.31
C THR A 130 -12.27 24.71 3.05
N LYS A 131 -12.61 25.36 1.94
CA LYS A 131 -14.00 25.50 1.53
C LYS A 131 -14.47 24.22 0.85
N GLY A 132 -15.57 23.67 1.34
CA GLY A 132 -16.10 22.41 0.83
C GLY A 132 -17.62 22.40 0.79
N ARG A 133 -18.14 21.50 -0.04
CA ARG A 133 -19.58 21.22 -0.16
C ARG A 133 -19.90 19.86 0.44
N VAL A 134 -20.90 19.82 1.28
CA VAL A 134 -21.38 18.61 1.94
C VAL A 134 -22.87 18.44 1.77
N LEU A 135 -23.33 17.20 1.62
CA LEU A 135 -24.75 16.85 1.57
C LEU A 135 -25.21 16.48 3.00
N VAL A 136 -26.22 17.19 3.50
CA VAL A 136 -26.83 16.92 4.81
C VAL A 136 -28.35 17.05 4.67
N ASP A 137 -29.08 16.04 5.13
CA ASP A 137 -30.57 16.01 5.02
C ASP A 137 -31.07 16.32 3.59
N ASP A 138 -30.43 15.69 2.57
CA ASP A 138 -30.70 15.87 1.13
C ASP A 138 -30.50 17.28 0.59
N LYS A 139 -29.79 18.13 1.31
CA LYS A 139 -29.41 19.48 0.90
C LYS A 139 -27.93 19.70 0.87
N GLU A 140 -27.47 20.39 -0.15
CA GLU A 140 -26.07 20.79 -0.28
C GLU A 140 -25.80 22.09 0.51
N TYR A 141 -24.67 22.08 1.21
CA TYR A 141 -24.17 23.23 1.97
C TYR A 141 -22.71 23.49 1.64
N ASP A 142 -22.42 24.73 1.24
CA ASP A 142 -21.07 25.23 1.11
C ASP A 142 -20.64 25.79 2.47
N LEU A 143 -19.57 25.22 3.03
CA LEU A 143 -19.06 25.52 4.37
C LEU A 143 -17.55 25.68 4.34
N ASP A 144 -17.04 26.46 5.29
CA ASP A 144 -15.63 26.54 5.57
C ASP A 144 -15.31 25.53 6.69
N PHE A 145 -14.41 24.60 6.39
CA PHE A 145 -13.96 23.55 7.31
C PHE A 145 -12.55 23.89 7.79
N SER A 146 -12.30 23.71 9.06
CA SER A 146 -10.91 23.67 9.53
C SER A 146 -10.21 22.46 8.88
N THR A 147 -9.10 22.69 8.20
CA THR A 147 -8.42 21.69 7.35
C THR A 147 -8.00 20.45 8.16
N ASN A 148 -7.69 20.60 9.45
CA ASN A 148 -7.33 19.51 10.36
C ASN A 148 -8.51 18.58 10.72
N LEU A 149 -9.74 18.96 10.38
CA LEU A 149 -10.95 18.15 10.57
C LEU A 149 -11.32 17.35 9.32
N LEU A 150 -10.54 17.51 8.26
CA LEU A 150 -10.73 16.82 6.99
C LEU A 150 -9.56 15.86 6.75
N ARG A 151 -9.88 14.65 6.32
CA ARG A 151 -8.90 13.70 5.81
C ARG A 151 -8.94 13.73 4.30
N PHE A 152 -7.82 14.06 3.70
CA PHE A 152 -7.65 14.10 2.25
C PHE A 152 -7.17 12.74 1.71
N PRO A 153 -7.49 12.42 0.44
CA PRO A 153 -7.01 11.22 -0.21
C PRO A 153 -5.48 11.25 -0.32
N TYR A 154 -4.91 10.08 -0.29
CA TYR A 154 -3.53 9.90 -0.71
C TYR A 154 -3.52 9.18 -2.06
N VAL A 155 -3.35 9.96 -3.12
CA VAL A 155 -3.22 9.44 -4.48
C VAL A 155 -1.75 9.15 -4.74
N GLY A 156 -1.37 7.87 -4.73
CA GLY A 156 0.03 7.47 -4.87
C GLY A 156 0.21 5.96 -4.70
N GLN A 157 1.43 5.59 -4.36
CA GLN A 157 1.80 4.20 -4.10
C GLN A 157 1.87 3.92 -2.61
N TRP A 158 1.50 2.71 -2.25
CA TRP A 158 1.59 2.15 -0.92
C TRP A 158 2.53 0.96 -0.92
N LYS A 159 3.27 0.76 0.15
CA LYS A 159 3.96 -0.50 0.41
C LYS A 159 3.09 -1.35 1.33
N LYS A 160 2.73 -2.55 0.85
CA LYS A 160 2.13 -3.58 1.68
C LYS A 160 3.25 -4.22 2.51
N VAL A 161 3.09 -4.20 3.81
CA VAL A 161 4.11 -4.63 4.76
C VAL A 161 3.49 -5.49 5.86
N GLU A 162 4.33 -6.21 6.59
CA GLU A 162 3.95 -6.90 7.81
C GLU A 162 4.78 -6.38 8.99
N PHE A 163 4.12 -6.09 10.09
CA PHE A 163 4.74 -5.68 11.34
C PHE A 163 4.13 -6.46 12.50
N ASN A 164 4.99 -7.18 13.27
CA ASN A 164 4.57 -8.02 14.39
C ASN A 164 3.44 -9.01 14.01
N GLY A 165 3.53 -9.63 12.81
CA GLY A 165 2.53 -10.57 12.30
C GLY A 165 1.22 -9.92 11.82
N LYS A 166 1.14 -8.59 11.77
CA LYS A 166 -0.03 -7.86 11.27
C LYS A 166 0.28 -7.26 9.91
N PRO A 167 -0.47 -7.60 8.85
CA PRO A 167 -0.34 -6.96 7.56
C PRO A 167 -0.95 -5.56 7.57
N GLY A 168 -0.38 -4.66 6.78
CA GLY A 168 -0.90 -3.31 6.61
C GLY A 168 -0.26 -2.58 5.44
N PHE A 169 -0.68 -1.34 5.25
CA PHE A 169 -0.25 -0.48 4.15
C PHE A 169 0.34 0.81 4.71
N VAL A 170 1.52 1.16 4.23
CA VAL A 170 2.21 2.41 4.59
C VAL A 170 2.48 3.19 3.31
N LYS A 171 2.34 4.51 3.36
CA LYS A 171 2.63 5.38 2.20
C LYS A 171 4.04 5.12 1.69
N TYR A 172 4.20 5.02 0.37
CA TYR A 172 5.46 4.64 -0.27
C TYR A 172 6.64 5.50 0.20
N ASN A 173 6.45 6.81 0.29
CA ASN A 173 7.47 7.78 0.68
C ASN A 173 7.81 7.78 2.19
N ALA A 174 7.05 7.08 3.01
CA ALA A 174 7.35 6.94 4.43
C ALA A 174 8.33 5.79 4.75
N LEU A 175 8.68 4.98 3.75
CA LEU A 175 9.54 3.80 3.87
C LEU A 175 10.72 3.86 2.91
N SER A 176 11.86 3.30 3.33
CA SER A 176 13.01 3.07 2.44
C SER A 176 12.67 2.07 1.33
N ASP A 177 13.52 1.96 0.33
CA ASP A 177 13.43 0.85 -0.62
C ASP A 177 13.60 -0.48 0.08
N ALA A 178 12.92 -1.51 -0.44
CA ALA A 178 13.01 -2.87 0.07
C ALA A 178 14.37 -3.45 -0.28
N LYS A 179 15.04 -4.06 0.71
CA LYS A 179 16.34 -4.72 0.57
C LYS A 179 16.27 -6.10 1.20
N LEU A 180 17.01 -7.04 0.64
CA LEU A 180 17.30 -8.33 1.27
C LEU A 180 18.13 -8.08 2.53
N MET A 181 17.65 -8.57 3.66
CA MET A 181 18.38 -8.58 4.93
C MET A 181 18.42 -9.99 5.52
#